data_fceedc12abfcac736c48c6d07cc14f99
#
_entry.id   fceedc12abfcac736c48c6d07cc14f99
#
_cell.length_a   1.000
_cell.length_b   1.000
_cell.length_c   1.000
_cell.angle_alpha   90.00
_cell.angle_beta   90.00
_cell.angle_gamma   90.00
#
_symmetry.space_group_name_H-M   'P 1'
#
loop_
_entity.id
_entity.type
_entity.pdbx_description
1 polymer ?
#
loop_
_entity_poly.entity_id
_entity_poly.type
_entity_poly.pdbx_seq_one_letter_code
_entity_poly.pdbx_strand_id
1 'polypeptide(L)'
;RSDKKNIYHSSFDKIIFEVGKRAFMPLTVGGGIRSLQDAEKYFAMGADKISINSEIFHNPNLISDAVKIYGSQAIVASIDFKLNIRSNSYEIFVDGGKSLVSNNLIDYIKRIENLGAGELLINSIDQDGSLKGYDFQLLKAIKENTNLPIIFTGGAGCWEDFYKGIKQNIDAVAASNIFHFSENSYFEAISFLTNKECNFRPPMLSKITKSEV
;
A
#
# COMPACT_ATOMS: atom_id res chain seq x y z
N ARG A 1 -12.17 -24.26 14.68
CA ARG A 1 -11.20 -23.26 14.14
C ARG A 1 -11.45 -22.88 12.67
N SER A 2 -12.24 -23.66 11.90
CA SER A 2 -12.65 -23.37 10.52
C SER A 2 -13.68 -22.24 10.41
N ASP A 3 -14.58 -22.12 11.38
CA ASP A 3 -15.70 -21.18 11.33
C ASP A 3 -15.29 -19.71 11.52
N LYS A 4 -14.20 -19.43 12.27
CA LYS A 4 -13.71 -18.06 12.45
C LYS A 4 -13.13 -17.45 11.15
N LYS A 5 -12.49 -18.28 10.29
CA LYS A 5 -11.98 -17.81 9.01
C LYS A 5 -13.10 -17.33 8.06
N ASN A 6 -14.19 -18.05 8.00
CA ASN A 6 -15.34 -17.69 7.16
C ASN A 6 -16.07 -16.42 7.63
N ILE A 7 -16.16 -16.22 8.95
CA ILE A 7 -16.80 -15.02 9.51
C ILE A 7 -15.98 -13.75 9.19
N TYR A 8 -14.65 -13.82 9.29
CA TYR A 8 -13.79 -12.68 8.98
C TYR A 8 -13.81 -12.31 7.49
N HIS A 9 -13.77 -13.29 6.58
CA HIS A 9 -13.87 -13.03 5.14
C HIS A 9 -15.23 -12.44 4.76
N SER A 10 -16.32 -12.96 5.31
CA SER A 10 -17.67 -12.42 5.02
C SER A 10 -17.89 -11.00 5.56
N SER A 11 -17.31 -10.63 6.71
CA SER A 11 -17.40 -9.28 7.25
C SER A 11 -16.52 -8.30 6.48
N PHE A 12 -15.33 -8.70 6.07
CA PHE A 12 -14.42 -7.90 5.26
C PHE A 12 -14.99 -7.60 3.87
N ASP A 13 -15.55 -8.59 3.20
CA ASP A 13 -16.21 -8.43 1.92
C ASP A 13 -17.36 -7.41 1.98
N LYS A 14 -18.17 -7.45 3.04
CA LYS A 14 -19.24 -6.47 3.25
C LYS A 14 -18.68 -5.05 3.43
N ILE A 15 -17.61 -4.90 4.18
CA ILE A 15 -16.96 -3.60 4.38
C ILE A 15 -16.45 -3.06 3.03
N ILE A 16 -15.75 -3.87 2.24
CA ILE A 16 -15.27 -3.45 0.91
C ILE A 16 -16.43 -3.00 0.02
N PHE A 17 -17.50 -3.79 -0.04
CA PHE A 17 -18.66 -3.47 -0.84
C PHE A 17 -19.36 -2.15 -0.41
N GLU A 18 -19.52 -1.93 0.88
CA GLU A 18 -20.10 -0.68 1.39
C GLU A 18 -19.17 0.53 1.18
N VAL A 19 -17.87 0.35 1.34
CA VAL A 19 -16.89 1.41 1.07
C VAL A 19 -16.85 1.70 -0.42
N GLY A 20 -16.77 0.68 -1.28
CA GLY A 20 -16.71 0.84 -2.73
C GLY A 20 -17.91 1.60 -3.32
N LYS A 21 -19.09 1.46 -2.71
CA LYS A 21 -20.29 2.24 -3.10
C LYS A 21 -20.24 3.71 -2.73
N ARG A 22 -19.49 4.08 -1.71
CA ARG A 22 -19.52 5.41 -1.09
C ARG A 22 -18.20 6.17 -1.26
N ALA A 23 -17.12 5.47 -1.57
CA ALA A 23 -15.81 6.10 -1.75
C ALA A 23 -15.79 6.95 -3.02
N PHE A 24 -15.40 8.21 -2.86
CA PHE A 24 -15.11 9.11 -3.99
C PHE A 24 -13.60 9.16 -4.28
N MET A 25 -12.83 8.32 -3.64
CA MET A 25 -11.38 8.17 -3.79
C MET A 25 -11.08 6.77 -4.32
N PRO A 26 -10.02 6.61 -5.12
CA PRO A 26 -9.61 5.29 -5.58
C PRO A 26 -9.38 4.33 -4.41
N LEU A 27 -10.00 3.15 -4.48
CA LEU A 27 -9.92 2.09 -3.49
C LEU A 27 -8.99 0.98 -3.98
N THR A 28 -7.89 0.77 -3.26
CA THR A 28 -7.01 -0.39 -3.46
C THR A 28 -7.32 -1.46 -2.42
N VAL A 29 -7.62 -2.66 -2.87
CA VAL A 29 -7.89 -3.81 -1.98
C VAL A 29 -6.76 -4.81 -2.07
N GLY A 30 -6.26 -5.26 -0.92
CA GLY A 30 -5.18 -6.24 -0.82
C GLY A 30 -5.37 -7.22 0.33
N GLY A 31 -4.57 -8.28 0.29
CA GLY A 31 -4.57 -9.33 1.29
C GLY A 31 -5.30 -10.61 0.84
N GLY A 32 -4.54 -11.69 0.71
CA GLY A 32 -5.07 -13.02 0.38
C GLY A 32 -5.54 -13.21 -1.06
N ILE A 33 -5.15 -12.35 -2.00
CA ILE A 33 -5.44 -12.50 -3.43
C ILE A 33 -4.49 -13.54 -4.00
N ARG A 34 -5.02 -14.71 -4.40
CA ARG A 34 -4.26 -15.88 -4.87
C ARG A 34 -4.68 -16.37 -6.25
N SER A 35 -5.76 -15.84 -6.78
CA SER A 35 -6.35 -16.25 -8.04
C SER A 35 -6.98 -15.08 -8.79
N LEU A 36 -7.25 -15.29 -10.10
CA LEU A 36 -8.02 -14.34 -10.88
C LEU A 36 -9.46 -14.19 -10.36
N GLN A 37 -10.02 -15.23 -9.76
CA GLN A 37 -11.35 -15.20 -9.15
C GLN A 37 -11.37 -14.27 -7.93
N ASP A 38 -10.30 -14.26 -7.12
CA ASP A 38 -10.17 -13.29 -6.01
C ASP A 38 -10.10 -11.86 -6.54
N ALA A 39 -9.32 -11.64 -7.60
CA ALA A 39 -9.22 -10.35 -8.26
C ALA A 39 -10.58 -9.87 -8.79
N GLU A 40 -11.26 -10.71 -9.56
CA GLU A 40 -12.60 -10.43 -10.12
C GLU A 40 -13.60 -10.07 -9.02
N LYS A 41 -13.58 -10.83 -7.93
CA LYS A 41 -14.45 -10.59 -6.76
C LYS A 41 -14.28 -9.16 -6.20
N TYR A 42 -13.05 -8.72 -6.00
CA TYR A 42 -12.79 -7.40 -5.42
C TYR A 42 -13.09 -6.25 -6.40
N PHE A 43 -12.80 -6.42 -7.69
CA PHE A 43 -13.22 -5.46 -8.69
C PHE A 43 -14.75 -5.35 -8.80
N ALA A 44 -15.48 -6.47 -8.73
CA ALA A 44 -16.93 -6.48 -8.70
C ALA A 44 -17.53 -5.80 -7.44
N MET A 45 -16.77 -5.75 -6.35
CA MET A 45 -17.14 -5.05 -5.11
C MET A 45 -16.82 -3.54 -5.14
N GLY A 46 -16.20 -3.03 -6.21
CA GLY A 46 -15.90 -1.60 -6.37
C GLY A 46 -14.45 -1.22 -6.05
N ALA A 47 -13.52 -2.17 -6.00
CA ALA A 47 -12.10 -1.84 -5.96
C ALA A 47 -11.65 -1.25 -7.30
N ASP A 48 -10.85 -0.18 -7.27
CA ASP A 48 -10.19 0.38 -8.45
C ASP A 48 -8.88 -0.32 -8.75
N LYS A 49 -8.21 -0.80 -7.71
CA LYS A 49 -6.94 -1.52 -7.80
C LYS A 49 -6.92 -2.71 -6.84
N ILE A 50 -6.10 -3.71 -7.16
CA ILE A 50 -5.76 -4.80 -6.25
C ILE A 50 -4.28 -4.78 -5.91
N SER A 51 -3.94 -5.13 -4.66
CA SER A 51 -2.56 -5.22 -4.19
C SER A 51 -2.19 -6.68 -3.94
N ILE A 52 -1.15 -7.16 -4.64
CA ILE A 52 -0.65 -8.53 -4.59
C ILE A 52 0.74 -8.53 -3.96
N ASN A 53 1.00 -9.40 -2.99
CA ASN A 53 2.28 -9.55 -2.28
C ASN A 53 2.86 -10.97 -2.51
N SER A 54 2.51 -11.93 -1.67
CA SER A 54 3.13 -13.27 -1.66
C SER A 54 3.05 -14.02 -2.98
N GLU A 55 1.98 -13.81 -3.74
CA GLU A 55 1.80 -14.46 -5.04
C GLU A 55 2.74 -13.93 -6.13
N ILE A 56 3.39 -12.78 -5.94
CA ILE A 56 4.49 -12.34 -6.81
C ILE A 56 5.61 -13.39 -6.86
N PHE A 57 5.83 -14.06 -5.73
CA PHE A 57 6.83 -15.12 -5.60
C PHE A 57 6.26 -16.49 -5.93
N HIS A 58 5.11 -16.88 -5.33
CA HIS A 58 4.54 -18.22 -5.45
C HIS A 58 3.91 -18.50 -6.81
N ASN A 59 3.23 -17.49 -7.40
CA ASN A 59 2.55 -17.61 -8.69
C ASN A 59 2.67 -16.30 -9.49
N PRO A 60 3.85 -15.97 -10.02
CA PRO A 60 4.07 -14.72 -10.74
C PRO A 60 3.16 -14.52 -11.95
N ASN A 61 2.67 -15.60 -12.57
CA ASN A 61 1.75 -15.52 -13.70
C ASN A 61 0.44 -14.83 -13.32
N LEU A 62 0.03 -14.88 -12.05
CA LEU A 62 -1.17 -14.18 -11.59
C LEU A 62 -1.12 -12.69 -11.92
N ILE A 63 0.04 -12.02 -11.74
CA ILE A 63 0.20 -10.61 -12.08
C ILE A 63 -0.01 -10.40 -13.57
N SER A 64 0.74 -11.12 -14.42
CA SER A 64 0.67 -10.94 -15.87
C SER A 64 -0.71 -11.27 -16.44
N ASP A 65 -1.41 -12.25 -15.87
CA ASP A 65 -2.76 -12.60 -16.29
C ASP A 65 -3.80 -11.57 -15.81
N ALA A 66 -3.67 -11.05 -14.59
CA ALA A 66 -4.50 -9.95 -14.10
C ALA A 66 -4.29 -8.67 -14.93
N VAL A 67 -3.04 -8.37 -15.29
CA VAL A 67 -2.70 -7.22 -16.16
C VAL A 67 -3.36 -7.34 -17.53
N LYS A 68 -3.38 -8.51 -18.14
CA LYS A 68 -4.05 -8.73 -19.44
C LYS A 68 -5.55 -8.44 -19.38
N ILE A 69 -6.20 -8.71 -18.24
CA ILE A 69 -7.64 -8.56 -18.08
C ILE A 69 -8.02 -7.14 -17.63
N TYR A 70 -7.30 -6.61 -16.65
CA TYR A 70 -7.69 -5.37 -15.95
C TYR A 70 -6.80 -4.17 -16.28
N GLY A 71 -5.69 -4.38 -16.99
CA GLY A 71 -4.68 -3.37 -17.27
C GLY A 71 -3.67 -3.20 -16.13
N SER A 72 -2.47 -2.73 -16.48
CA SER A 72 -1.37 -2.53 -15.51
C SER A 72 -1.75 -1.58 -14.38
N GLN A 73 -2.48 -0.48 -14.68
CA GLN A 73 -2.90 0.53 -13.73
C GLN A 73 -3.79 0.01 -12.59
N ALA A 74 -4.40 -1.18 -12.76
CA ALA A 74 -5.23 -1.81 -11.74
C ALA A 74 -4.45 -2.75 -10.80
N ILE A 75 -3.17 -3.00 -11.08
CA ILE A 75 -2.36 -3.98 -10.35
C ILE A 75 -1.23 -3.29 -9.59
N VAL A 76 -1.29 -3.37 -8.27
CA VAL A 76 -0.26 -2.89 -7.35
C VAL A 76 0.55 -4.08 -6.85
N ALA A 77 1.86 -4.05 -7.07
CA ALA A 77 2.76 -5.05 -6.50
C ALA A 77 3.25 -4.59 -5.13
N SER A 78 2.90 -5.32 -4.09
CA SER A 78 3.33 -5.03 -2.71
C SER A 78 4.59 -5.81 -2.38
N ILE A 79 5.60 -5.12 -1.85
CA ILE A 79 6.89 -5.68 -1.47
C ILE A 79 7.14 -5.39 0.00
N ASP A 80 7.22 -6.43 0.82
CA ASP A 80 7.65 -6.34 2.21
C ASP A 80 9.15 -6.53 2.30
N PHE A 81 9.85 -5.58 2.92
CA PHE A 81 11.29 -5.67 3.07
C PHE A 81 11.74 -5.41 4.51
N LYS A 82 12.95 -5.91 4.82
CA LYS A 82 13.70 -5.63 6.05
C LYS A 82 15.13 -5.23 5.73
N LEU A 83 15.70 -4.36 6.55
CA LEU A 83 17.11 -4.07 6.50
C LEU A 83 17.88 -5.11 7.31
N ASN A 84 18.70 -5.94 6.66
CA ASN A 84 19.68 -6.76 7.34
C ASN A 84 20.90 -5.88 7.72
N ILE A 85 20.98 -5.52 9.00
CA ILE A 85 22.02 -4.63 9.52
C ILE A 85 23.41 -5.24 9.37
N ARG A 86 23.54 -6.59 9.41
CA ARG A 86 24.85 -7.26 9.34
C ARG A 86 25.46 -7.21 7.95
N SER A 87 24.64 -7.42 6.94
CA SER A 87 25.06 -7.39 5.53
C SER A 87 24.86 -6.02 4.88
N ASN A 88 24.21 -5.10 5.57
CA ASN A 88 23.77 -3.80 5.05
C ASN A 88 23.03 -3.94 3.71
N SER A 89 22.13 -4.93 3.63
CA SER A 89 21.33 -5.23 2.44
C SER A 89 19.84 -5.33 2.79
N TYR A 90 19.00 -5.06 1.80
CA TYR A 90 17.56 -5.20 1.95
C TYR A 90 17.13 -6.61 1.55
N GLU A 91 16.41 -7.25 2.44
CA GLU A 91 15.85 -8.58 2.30
C GLU A 91 14.35 -8.50 2.04
N ILE A 92 13.86 -9.28 1.08
CA ILE A 92 12.44 -9.29 0.69
C ILE A 92 11.76 -10.49 1.32
N PHE A 93 10.64 -10.23 1.94
CA PHE A 93 9.82 -11.21 2.63
C PHE A 93 8.44 -11.35 2.00
N VAL A 94 7.87 -12.54 2.16
CA VAL A 94 6.47 -12.85 1.83
C VAL A 94 5.80 -13.55 3.01
N ASP A 95 4.54 -13.95 2.87
CA ASP A 95 3.77 -14.68 3.89
C ASP A 95 3.69 -13.94 5.24
N GLY A 96 3.45 -12.62 5.18
CA GLY A 96 3.38 -11.77 6.36
C GLY A 96 4.73 -11.63 7.09
N GLY A 97 5.81 -11.54 6.33
CA GLY A 97 7.17 -11.32 6.85
C GLY A 97 7.85 -12.57 7.39
N LYS A 98 7.36 -13.78 7.06
CA LYS A 98 7.86 -15.06 7.57
C LYS A 98 8.87 -15.73 6.67
N SER A 99 8.72 -15.57 5.35
CA SER A 99 9.52 -16.26 4.33
C SER A 99 10.42 -15.28 3.60
N LEU A 100 11.74 -15.42 3.76
CA LEU A 100 12.73 -14.69 2.98
C LEU A 100 12.78 -15.25 1.56
N VAL A 101 12.65 -14.40 0.54
CA VAL A 101 12.60 -14.84 -0.87
C VAL A 101 13.67 -14.22 -1.75
N SER A 102 14.26 -13.11 -1.36
CA SER A 102 15.35 -12.46 -2.10
C SER A 102 16.15 -11.51 -1.22
N ASN A 103 17.46 -11.41 -1.52
CA ASN A 103 18.36 -10.41 -0.94
C ASN A 103 18.70 -9.32 -1.96
N ASN A 104 18.07 -9.34 -3.13
CA ASN A 104 18.28 -8.34 -4.17
C ASN A 104 16.95 -7.68 -4.54
N LEU A 105 16.69 -6.55 -3.89
CA LEU A 105 15.46 -5.78 -4.08
C LEU A 105 15.34 -5.25 -5.52
N ILE A 106 16.43 -4.80 -6.11
CA ILE A 106 16.39 -4.19 -7.45
C ILE A 106 16.03 -5.22 -8.52
N ASP A 107 16.63 -6.41 -8.45
CA ASP A 107 16.28 -7.49 -9.40
C ASP A 107 14.83 -7.94 -9.20
N TYR A 108 14.34 -7.96 -7.96
CA TYR A 108 12.96 -8.29 -7.67
C TYR A 108 11.99 -7.26 -8.25
N ILE A 109 12.29 -5.96 -8.14
CA ILE A 109 11.51 -4.88 -8.75
C ILE A 109 11.49 -5.01 -10.27
N LYS A 110 12.64 -5.24 -10.92
CA LYS A 110 12.71 -5.43 -12.37
C LYS A 110 11.89 -6.64 -12.85
N ARG A 111 11.87 -7.70 -12.05
CA ARG A 111 11.01 -8.83 -12.32
C ARG A 111 9.53 -8.44 -12.29
N ILE A 112 9.11 -7.64 -11.31
CA ILE A 112 7.74 -7.13 -11.18
C ILE A 112 7.37 -6.23 -12.36
N GLU A 113 8.26 -5.34 -12.79
CA GLU A 113 8.07 -4.52 -14.00
C GLU A 113 7.82 -5.40 -15.24
N ASN A 114 8.62 -6.45 -15.42
CA ASN A 114 8.48 -7.39 -16.53
C ASN A 114 7.16 -8.19 -16.48
N LEU A 115 6.59 -8.39 -15.29
CA LEU A 115 5.27 -9.01 -15.14
C LEU A 115 4.13 -8.03 -15.48
N GLY A 116 4.43 -6.74 -15.61
CA GLY A 116 3.51 -5.71 -16.06
C GLY A 116 2.71 -5.01 -14.96
N ALA A 117 3.09 -5.15 -13.68
CA ALA A 117 2.48 -4.36 -12.60
C ALA A 117 2.59 -2.86 -12.90
N GLY A 118 1.57 -2.08 -12.54
CA GLY A 118 1.52 -0.65 -12.83
C GLY A 118 1.97 0.23 -11.68
N GLU A 119 2.15 -0.32 -10.47
CA GLU A 119 2.47 0.46 -9.27
C GLU A 119 3.17 -0.42 -8.22
N LEU A 120 4.07 0.15 -7.46
CA LEU A 120 4.76 -0.51 -6.35
C LEU A 120 4.27 0.03 -5.01
N LEU A 121 3.90 -0.87 -4.10
CA LEU A 121 3.71 -0.57 -2.68
C LEU A 121 4.90 -1.14 -1.91
N ILE A 122 5.79 -0.26 -1.46
CA ILE A 122 7.03 -0.64 -0.76
C ILE A 122 6.81 -0.49 0.74
N ASN A 123 6.86 -1.59 1.46
CA ASN A 123 6.55 -1.65 2.88
C ASN A 123 7.76 -2.07 3.72
N SER A 124 8.23 -1.18 4.58
CA SER A 124 9.25 -1.49 5.57
C SER A 124 8.62 -2.15 6.79
N ILE A 125 8.66 -3.49 6.85
CA ILE A 125 8.02 -4.23 7.95
C ILE A 125 8.75 -4.10 9.29
N ASP A 126 10.03 -3.69 9.30
CA ASP A 126 10.76 -3.39 10.54
C ASP A 126 10.45 -1.99 11.07
N GLN A 127 10.08 -1.08 10.17
CA GLN A 127 9.73 0.30 10.55
C GLN A 127 8.25 0.45 10.86
N ASP A 128 7.40 -0.48 10.40
CA ASP A 128 5.96 -0.39 10.65
C ASP A 128 5.66 -0.36 12.15
N GLY A 129 4.92 0.66 12.58
CA GLY A 129 4.64 0.92 13.99
C GLY A 129 5.81 1.50 14.82
N SER A 130 7.02 1.67 14.24
CA SER A 130 8.21 2.17 14.97
C SER A 130 8.17 3.66 15.26
N LEU A 131 7.39 4.45 14.50
CA LEU A 131 7.32 5.91 14.56
C LEU A 131 8.65 6.63 14.28
N LYS A 132 9.60 5.99 13.57
CA LYS A 132 10.95 6.51 13.30
C LYS A 132 11.08 7.23 11.95
N GLY A 133 10.00 7.32 11.20
CA GLY A 133 9.99 7.86 9.84
C GLY A 133 10.24 6.79 8.77
N TYR A 134 10.23 7.24 7.51
CA TYR A 134 10.46 6.37 6.35
C TYR A 134 11.95 6.13 6.10
N ASP A 135 12.28 4.98 5.49
CA ASP A 135 13.64 4.67 5.02
C ASP A 135 13.93 5.38 3.68
N PHE A 136 14.46 6.60 3.76
CA PHE A 136 14.75 7.41 2.58
C PHE A 136 15.97 6.92 1.77
N GLN A 137 16.90 6.16 2.37
CA GLN A 137 18.02 5.56 1.64
C GLN A 137 17.51 4.51 0.67
N LEU A 138 16.64 3.63 1.14
CA LEU A 138 16.00 2.64 0.30
C LEU A 138 15.19 3.29 -0.80
N LEU A 139 14.38 4.28 -0.46
CA LEU A 139 13.53 4.97 -1.40
C LEU A 139 14.35 5.55 -2.58
N LYS A 140 15.48 6.18 -2.30
CA LYS A 140 16.38 6.70 -3.34
C LYS A 140 16.89 5.57 -4.24
N ALA A 141 17.37 4.47 -3.65
CA ALA A 141 17.86 3.32 -4.39
C ALA A 141 16.80 2.70 -5.31
N ILE A 142 15.53 2.64 -4.85
CA ILE A 142 14.42 2.13 -5.66
C ILE A 142 14.15 3.07 -6.84
N LYS A 143 14.02 4.38 -6.60
CA LYS A 143 13.72 5.38 -7.63
C LYS A 143 14.74 5.43 -8.76
N GLU A 144 16.00 5.21 -8.46
CA GLU A 144 17.07 5.16 -9.46
C GLU A 144 16.98 3.92 -10.37
N ASN A 145 16.14 2.93 -10.02
CA ASN A 145 16.09 1.64 -10.70
C ASN A 145 14.72 1.25 -11.26
N THR A 146 13.69 2.08 -11.11
CA THR A 146 12.35 1.84 -11.67
C THR A 146 11.69 3.12 -12.11
N ASN A 147 10.81 3.02 -13.12
CA ASN A 147 9.92 4.09 -13.55
C ASN A 147 8.48 3.89 -13.06
N LEU A 148 8.20 2.81 -12.32
CA LEU A 148 6.87 2.58 -11.77
C LEU A 148 6.56 3.61 -10.67
N PRO A 149 5.32 4.09 -10.58
CA PRO A 149 4.85 4.84 -9.44
C PRO A 149 5.08 4.08 -8.14
N ILE A 150 5.56 4.80 -7.11
CA ILE A 150 5.92 4.24 -5.81
C ILE A 150 5.01 4.80 -4.73
N ILE A 151 4.34 3.90 -4.01
CA ILE A 151 3.71 4.17 -2.72
C ILE A 151 4.65 3.64 -1.64
N PHE A 152 5.11 4.50 -0.74
CA PHE A 152 6.04 4.12 0.32
C PHE A 152 5.33 4.09 1.67
N THR A 153 5.50 3.01 2.43
CA THR A 153 4.86 2.81 3.73
C THR A 153 5.78 2.19 4.77
N GLY A 154 5.41 2.30 6.04
CA GLY A 154 6.16 1.80 7.19
C GLY A 154 7.01 2.88 7.86
N GLY A 155 6.73 3.16 9.13
CA GLY A 155 7.53 4.00 10.00
C GLY A 155 7.04 5.42 10.28
N ALA A 156 6.09 5.98 9.51
CA ALA A 156 5.60 7.33 9.75
C ALA A 156 5.10 7.52 11.19
N GLY A 157 5.65 8.51 11.90
CA GLY A 157 5.33 8.83 13.28
C GLY A 157 4.74 10.22 13.48
N CYS A 158 4.91 11.11 12.50
CA CYS A 158 4.39 12.47 12.54
C CYS A 158 4.11 13.01 11.13
N TRP A 159 3.38 14.12 11.03
CA TRP A 159 3.05 14.74 9.74
C TRP A 159 4.29 15.25 8.99
N GLU A 160 5.36 15.56 9.69
CA GLU A 160 6.64 15.94 9.10
C GLU A 160 7.27 14.80 8.30
N ASP A 161 7.04 13.54 8.66
CA ASP A 161 7.52 12.39 7.89
C ASP A 161 6.84 12.31 6.52
N PHE A 162 5.53 12.59 6.47
CA PHE A 162 4.80 12.70 5.20
C PHE A 162 5.38 13.81 4.32
N TYR A 163 5.62 15.00 4.92
CA TYR A 163 6.22 16.11 4.20
C TYR A 163 7.59 15.75 3.63
N LYS A 164 8.46 15.14 4.44
CA LYS A 164 9.78 14.67 3.98
C LYS A 164 9.67 13.63 2.86
N GLY A 165 8.72 12.69 2.99
CA GLY A 165 8.44 11.70 1.95
C GLY A 165 8.08 12.36 0.62
N ILE A 166 7.13 13.28 0.63
CA ILE A 166 6.68 14.02 -0.56
C ILE A 166 7.83 14.81 -1.18
N LYS A 167 8.70 15.43 -0.36
CA LYS A 167 9.87 16.17 -0.86
C LYS A 167 10.94 15.28 -1.50
N GLN A 168 10.94 13.96 -1.26
CA GLN A 168 11.76 13.01 -2.02
C GLN A 168 11.22 12.75 -3.43
N ASN A 169 10.15 13.43 -3.83
CA ASN A 169 9.55 13.29 -5.15
C ASN A 169 9.06 11.85 -5.42
N ILE A 170 8.46 11.20 -4.42
CA ILE A 170 7.71 9.95 -4.57
C ILE A 170 6.25 10.23 -4.93
N ASP A 171 5.62 9.24 -5.54
CA ASP A 171 4.27 9.40 -6.06
C ASP A 171 3.24 9.41 -4.93
N ALA A 172 3.44 8.60 -3.88
CA ALA A 172 2.59 8.60 -2.70
C ALA A 172 3.32 8.11 -1.43
N VAL A 173 2.88 8.61 -0.28
CA VAL A 173 3.21 8.07 1.04
C VAL A 173 1.96 7.47 1.67
N ALA A 174 2.13 6.37 2.38
CA ALA A 174 1.06 5.71 3.10
C ALA A 174 1.46 5.49 4.57
N ALA A 175 0.48 5.50 5.44
CA ALA A 175 0.63 5.11 6.83
C ALA A 175 -0.69 4.55 7.36
N SER A 176 -0.61 3.73 8.39
CA SER A 176 -1.75 3.16 9.07
C SER A 176 -1.85 3.73 10.48
N ASN A 177 -0.88 3.45 11.30
CA ASN A 177 -0.91 3.59 12.76
C ASN A 177 -1.18 5.02 13.23
N ILE A 178 -0.53 6.01 12.60
CA ILE A 178 -0.65 7.43 12.97
C ILE A 178 -2.09 7.94 12.91
N PHE A 179 -2.91 7.39 12.01
CA PHE A 179 -4.31 7.81 11.86
C PHE A 179 -5.25 7.27 12.95
N HIS A 180 -4.76 6.37 13.82
CA HIS A 180 -5.56 5.81 14.92
C HIS A 180 -5.40 6.55 16.24
N PHE A 181 -4.45 7.48 16.35
CA PHE A 181 -4.09 8.09 17.63
C PHE A 181 -4.70 9.48 17.89
N SER A 182 -5.27 10.13 16.88
CA SER A 182 -5.94 11.42 17.06
C SER A 182 -7.27 11.47 16.30
N GLU A 183 -8.22 12.21 16.89
CA GLU A 183 -9.46 12.56 16.19
C GLU A 183 -9.13 13.53 15.05
N ASN A 184 -9.82 13.39 13.92
CA ASN A 184 -9.60 14.23 12.74
C ASN A 184 -8.18 14.17 12.15
N SER A 185 -7.45 13.09 12.39
CA SER A 185 -6.06 12.91 11.97
C SER A 185 -5.83 13.15 10.46
N TYR A 186 -6.79 12.75 9.61
CA TYR A 186 -6.72 13.03 8.18
C TYR A 186 -6.78 14.55 7.88
N PHE A 187 -7.67 15.26 8.57
CA PHE A 187 -7.79 16.72 8.41
C PHE A 187 -6.51 17.43 8.87
N GLU A 188 -5.96 17.01 10.00
CA GLU A 188 -4.71 17.56 10.54
C GLU A 188 -3.54 17.32 9.58
N ALA A 189 -3.41 16.09 9.03
CA ALA A 189 -2.38 15.75 8.05
C ALA A 189 -2.45 16.65 6.81
N ILE A 190 -3.63 16.79 6.21
CA ILE A 190 -3.80 17.61 5.00
C ILE A 190 -3.58 19.09 5.31
N SER A 191 -4.07 19.60 6.44
CA SER A 191 -3.86 20.99 6.87
C SER A 191 -2.37 21.28 7.08
N PHE A 192 -1.64 20.37 7.75
CA PHE A 192 -0.21 20.50 7.94
C PHE A 192 0.54 20.54 6.60
N LEU A 193 0.24 19.62 5.69
CA LEU A 193 0.89 19.52 4.39
C LEU A 193 0.56 20.72 3.47
N THR A 194 -0.66 21.22 3.54
CA THR A 194 -1.06 22.43 2.81
C THR A 194 -0.31 23.66 3.31
N ASN A 195 -0.14 23.81 4.63
CA ASN A 195 0.66 24.89 5.23
C ASN A 195 2.16 24.80 4.86
N LYS A 196 2.63 23.64 4.45
CA LYS A 196 3.99 23.40 3.91
C LYS A 196 4.07 23.56 2.39
N GLU A 197 3.05 24.17 1.78
CA GLU A 197 2.96 24.41 0.32
C GLU A 197 2.97 23.12 -0.52
N CYS A 198 2.53 22.01 0.07
CA CYS A 198 2.26 20.82 -0.70
C CYS A 198 0.91 20.93 -1.42
N ASN A 199 0.87 20.56 -2.69
CA ASN A 199 -0.35 20.64 -3.51
C ASN A 199 -1.31 19.49 -3.18
N PHE A 200 -2.15 19.67 -2.18
CA PHE A 200 -3.21 18.73 -1.82
C PHE A 200 -4.59 19.34 -2.03
N ARG A 201 -5.55 18.48 -2.33
CA ARG A 201 -6.95 18.88 -2.31
C ARG A 201 -7.33 19.29 -0.87
N PRO A 202 -7.88 20.49 -0.65
CA PRO A 202 -8.29 20.92 0.69
C PRO A 202 -9.24 19.90 1.33
N PRO A 203 -9.09 19.59 2.61
CA PRO A 203 -9.99 18.68 3.28
C PRO A 203 -11.38 19.32 3.38
N MET A 204 -12.41 18.60 2.91
CA MET A 204 -13.78 19.01 3.14
C MET A 204 -14.22 18.48 4.51
N LEU A 205 -14.44 19.38 5.47
CA LEU A 205 -15.23 19.07 6.65
C LEU A 205 -16.70 19.00 6.19
N SER A 206 -17.24 17.80 6.07
CA SER A 206 -18.68 17.64 6.10
C SER A 206 -19.15 18.12 7.47
N LYS A 207 -19.89 19.24 7.54
CA LYS A 207 -20.62 19.60 8.75
C LYS A 207 -21.64 18.49 8.96
N ILE A 208 -21.33 17.57 9.88
CA ILE A 208 -22.33 16.66 10.41
C ILE A 208 -23.29 17.56 11.19
N THR A 209 -24.41 17.90 10.57
CA THR A 209 -25.47 18.61 11.26
C THR A 209 -26.04 17.66 12.30
N LYS A 210 -26.20 18.15 13.54
CA LYS A 210 -26.70 17.42 14.72
C LYS A 210 -28.09 16.75 14.53
N SER A 211 -28.63 16.74 13.32
CA SER A 211 -29.93 16.13 12.97
C SER A 211 -29.82 14.70 12.43
N GLU A 212 -28.61 14.11 12.36
CA GLU A 212 -28.40 12.76 11.83
C GLU A 212 -27.80 11.78 12.85
N VAL A 213 -27.90 12.09 14.16
CA VAL A 213 -27.55 11.17 15.25
C VAL A 213 -28.80 10.69 15.96
#